data_8c6ddbdb77345053df50077d13951bc6
#
_entry.id   8c6ddbdb77345053df50077d13951bc6
#
_cell.length_a   1.000
_cell.length_b   1.000
_cell.length_c   1.000
_cell.angle_alpha   90.00
_cell.angle_beta   90.00
_cell.angle_gamma   90.00
#
_symmetry.space_group_name_H-M   'P 1'
#
loop_
_entity.id
_entity.type
_entity.pdbx_description
1 polymer ?
#
loop_
_entity_poly.entity_id
_entity_poly.type
_entity_poly.pdbx_seq_one_letter_code
_entity_poly.pdbx_strand_id
1 'polypeptide(L)'
;ALYLQGLHLEQYRHATFSPIDYYEEGLRRAPGDVRCNNAMGLLNLRKGQLQKAIEYFDIAIDTLTNHNPNPYDGEPLFNKGLALNFLGKKDEAYASIFKACWNAQWQDAGYFNLAQIDCYRGDLDKALDLVDRALIKNWHNHKGRHLKIVILRISGKIEEAKKLVEESL
;
A
#
# COMPACT_ATOMS: atom_id res chain seq x y z
N ALA A 1 -8.12 -23.02 -2.82
CA ALA A 1 -7.09 -23.95 -2.34
C ALA A 1 -5.69 -23.52 -2.80
N LEU A 2 -5.46 -23.32 -4.12
CA LEU A 2 -4.12 -23.02 -4.70
C LEU A 2 -3.48 -21.74 -4.14
N TYR A 3 -4.25 -20.65 -4.00
CA TYR A 3 -3.75 -19.43 -3.36
C TYR A 3 -3.17 -19.69 -1.97
N LEU A 4 -3.91 -20.41 -1.11
CA LEU A 4 -3.45 -20.69 0.27
C LEU A 4 -2.19 -21.55 0.29
N GLN A 5 -2.05 -22.48 -0.66
CA GLN A 5 -0.82 -23.29 -0.80
C GLN A 5 0.37 -22.40 -1.21
N GLY A 6 0.18 -21.55 -2.23
CA GLY A 6 1.22 -20.60 -2.63
C GLY A 6 1.60 -19.64 -1.51
N LEU A 7 0.61 -19.08 -0.80
CA LEU A 7 0.83 -18.19 0.34
C LEU A 7 1.62 -18.88 1.46
N HIS A 8 1.29 -20.13 1.78
CA HIS A 8 2.03 -20.91 2.76
C HIS A 8 3.50 -21.07 2.38
N LEU A 9 3.79 -21.45 1.12
CA LEU A 9 5.16 -21.57 0.62
C LEU A 9 5.94 -20.25 0.69
N GLU A 10 5.26 -19.13 0.39
CA GLU A 10 5.85 -17.78 0.47
C GLU A 10 6.19 -17.40 1.92
N GLN A 11 5.27 -17.64 2.85
CA GLN A 11 5.45 -17.31 4.27
C GLN A 11 6.57 -18.12 4.92
N TYR A 12 6.65 -19.41 4.61
CA TYR A 12 7.69 -20.31 5.15
C TYR A 12 8.96 -20.34 4.31
N ARG A 13 9.05 -19.55 3.23
CA ARG A 13 10.22 -19.50 2.33
C ARG A 13 10.69 -20.90 1.93
N HIS A 14 9.75 -21.73 1.46
CA HIS A 14 10.03 -23.12 1.13
C HIS A 14 11.09 -23.21 0.04
N ALA A 15 12.18 -23.98 0.29
CA ALA A 15 13.34 -24.01 -0.60
C ALA A 15 13.11 -24.79 -1.90
N THR A 16 12.16 -25.75 -1.92
CA THR A 16 11.98 -26.70 -3.04
C THR A 16 10.85 -26.31 -3.97
N PHE A 17 9.77 -25.73 -3.44
CA PHE A 17 8.57 -25.42 -4.22
C PHE A 17 8.37 -23.91 -4.33
N SER A 18 8.09 -23.46 -5.56
CA SER A 18 7.81 -22.05 -5.83
C SER A 18 6.35 -21.72 -5.56
N PRO A 19 6.03 -20.63 -4.84
CA PRO A 19 4.66 -20.15 -4.72
C PRO A 19 4.06 -19.75 -6.06
N ILE A 20 4.88 -19.36 -7.03
CA ILE A 20 4.48 -18.90 -8.36
C ILE A 20 3.69 -19.99 -9.08
N ASP A 21 4.16 -21.24 -9.04
CA ASP A 21 3.52 -22.37 -9.74
C ASP A 21 2.06 -22.56 -9.30
N TYR A 22 1.79 -22.34 -8.02
CA TYR A 22 0.44 -22.44 -7.45
C TYR A 22 -0.44 -21.24 -7.84
N TYR A 23 0.12 -20.03 -7.88
CA TYR A 23 -0.61 -18.85 -8.31
C TYR A 23 -0.92 -18.90 -9.81
N GLU A 24 0.04 -19.32 -10.63
CA GLU A 24 -0.16 -19.49 -12.09
C GLU A 24 -1.20 -20.55 -12.39
N GLU A 25 -1.16 -21.71 -11.72
CA GLU A 25 -2.20 -22.72 -11.86
C GLU A 25 -3.56 -22.22 -11.38
N GLY A 26 -3.59 -21.39 -10.32
CA GLY A 26 -4.81 -20.72 -9.87
C GLY A 26 -5.40 -19.82 -10.95
N LEU A 27 -4.56 -19.01 -11.58
CA LEU A 27 -4.96 -18.09 -12.65
C LEU A 27 -5.31 -18.82 -13.95
N ARG A 28 -4.67 -19.97 -14.23
CA ARG A 28 -5.05 -20.82 -15.38
C ARG A 28 -6.48 -21.35 -15.23
N ARG A 29 -6.91 -21.66 -14.00
CA ARG A 29 -8.28 -22.13 -13.70
C ARG A 29 -9.29 -21.00 -13.58
N ALA A 30 -8.88 -19.88 -13.00
CA ALA A 30 -9.70 -18.70 -12.76
C ALA A 30 -8.90 -17.43 -13.01
N PRO A 31 -8.83 -16.92 -14.26
CA PRO A 31 -8.01 -15.77 -14.62
C PRO A 31 -8.29 -14.50 -13.80
N GLY A 32 -9.54 -14.33 -13.33
CA GLY A 32 -9.96 -13.21 -12.48
C GLY A 32 -9.82 -13.48 -10.98
N ASP A 33 -9.16 -14.57 -10.53
CA ASP A 33 -9.00 -14.78 -9.08
C ASP A 33 -8.22 -13.61 -8.45
N VAL A 34 -8.92 -12.84 -7.61
CA VAL A 34 -8.40 -11.60 -7.00
C VAL A 34 -7.13 -11.86 -6.19
N ARG A 35 -7.11 -12.92 -5.41
CA ARG A 35 -6.01 -13.20 -4.47
C ARG A 35 -4.76 -13.67 -5.23
N CYS A 36 -4.93 -14.53 -6.25
CA CYS A 36 -3.81 -14.98 -7.08
C CYS A 36 -3.24 -13.83 -7.92
N ASN A 37 -4.08 -12.96 -8.50
CA ASN A 37 -3.63 -11.78 -9.21
C ASN A 37 -2.89 -10.81 -8.26
N ASN A 38 -3.44 -10.52 -7.08
CA ASN A 38 -2.77 -9.66 -6.11
C ASN A 38 -1.42 -10.23 -5.66
N ALA A 39 -1.33 -11.55 -5.41
CA ALA A 39 -0.07 -12.20 -5.04
C ALA A 39 0.96 -12.12 -6.17
N MET A 40 0.57 -12.39 -7.41
CA MET A 40 1.47 -12.25 -8.57
C MET A 40 1.90 -10.80 -8.78
N GLY A 41 0.99 -9.84 -8.58
CA GLY A 41 1.31 -8.42 -8.58
C GLY A 41 2.37 -8.07 -7.54
N LEU A 42 2.22 -8.52 -6.29
CA LEU A 42 3.19 -8.29 -5.22
C LEU A 42 4.56 -8.92 -5.51
N LEU A 43 4.60 -10.12 -6.06
CA LEU A 43 5.86 -10.75 -6.47
C LEU A 43 6.58 -9.95 -7.56
N ASN A 44 5.85 -9.43 -8.55
CA ASN A 44 6.41 -8.58 -9.59
C ASN A 44 6.85 -7.22 -9.04
N LEU A 45 6.09 -6.62 -8.11
CA LEU A 45 6.45 -5.38 -7.41
C LEU A 45 7.78 -5.53 -6.66
N ARG A 46 7.97 -6.62 -5.91
CA ARG A 46 9.22 -6.92 -5.20
C ARG A 46 10.41 -7.13 -6.14
N LYS A 47 10.17 -7.63 -7.36
CA LYS A 47 11.19 -7.78 -8.41
C LYS A 47 11.48 -6.48 -9.17
N GLY A 48 10.78 -5.37 -8.86
CA GLY A 48 10.88 -4.11 -9.59
C GLY A 48 10.22 -4.13 -10.98
N GLN A 49 9.46 -5.17 -11.30
CA GLN A 49 8.69 -5.29 -12.55
C GLN A 49 7.36 -4.52 -12.43
N LEU A 50 7.46 -3.19 -12.26
CA LEU A 50 6.36 -2.34 -11.81
C LEU A 50 5.17 -2.37 -12.78
N GLN A 51 5.42 -2.31 -14.08
CA GLN A 51 4.34 -2.31 -15.07
C GLN A 51 3.58 -3.64 -15.05
N LYS A 52 4.29 -4.75 -14.99
CA LYS A 52 3.69 -6.09 -14.90
C LYS A 52 2.91 -6.28 -13.58
N ALA A 53 3.41 -5.70 -12.49
CA ALA A 53 2.69 -5.69 -11.22
C ALA A 53 1.34 -4.98 -11.34
N ILE A 54 1.31 -3.81 -11.99
CA ILE A 54 0.09 -3.02 -12.22
C ILE A 54 -0.92 -3.83 -13.03
N GLU A 55 -0.50 -4.52 -14.08
CA GLU A 55 -1.40 -5.36 -14.91
C GLU A 55 -2.14 -6.42 -14.06
N TYR A 56 -1.43 -7.09 -13.16
CA TYR A 56 -2.05 -8.05 -12.24
C TYR A 56 -2.99 -7.37 -11.23
N PHE A 57 -2.60 -6.23 -10.68
CA PHE A 57 -3.46 -5.48 -9.76
C PHE A 57 -4.71 -4.97 -10.46
N ASP A 58 -4.62 -4.55 -11.72
CA ASP A 58 -5.78 -4.11 -12.51
C ASP A 58 -6.80 -5.23 -12.69
N ILE A 59 -6.37 -6.45 -13.04
CA ILE A 59 -7.27 -7.61 -13.14
C ILE A 59 -7.97 -7.88 -11.79
N ALA A 60 -7.22 -7.81 -10.68
CA ALA A 60 -7.79 -7.99 -9.35
C ALA A 60 -8.83 -6.91 -9.02
N ILE A 61 -8.52 -5.64 -9.30
CA ILE A 61 -9.39 -4.49 -9.05
C ILE A 61 -10.65 -4.58 -9.92
N ASP A 62 -10.51 -4.87 -11.21
CA ASP A 62 -11.63 -5.00 -12.13
C ASP A 62 -12.60 -6.08 -11.66
N THR A 63 -12.08 -7.22 -11.21
CA THR A 63 -12.91 -8.30 -10.65
C THR A 63 -13.62 -7.86 -9.36
N LEU A 64 -12.91 -7.17 -8.45
CA LEU A 64 -13.47 -6.69 -7.19
C LEU A 64 -14.55 -5.62 -7.40
N THR A 65 -14.40 -4.79 -8.43
CA THR A 65 -15.27 -3.63 -8.66
C THR A 65 -16.37 -3.89 -9.68
N ASN A 66 -16.42 -5.06 -10.28
CA ASN A 66 -17.38 -5.40 -11.34
C ASN A 66 -18.85 -5.16 -10.93
N HIS A 67 -19.21 -5.46 -9.67
CA HIS A 67 -20.56 -5.26 -9.16
C HIS A 67 -20.68 -4.16 -8.09
N ASN A 68 -19.57 -3.69 -7.58
CA ASN A 68 -19.53 -2.64 -6.55
C ASN A 68 -18.28 -1.78 -6.70
N PRO A 69 -18.42 -0.48 -7.05
CA PRO A 69 -17.29 0.41 -7.20
C PRO A 69 -16.47 0.62 -5.90
N ASN A 70 -17.04 0.22 -4.75
CA ASN A 70 -16.39 0.26 -3.44
C ASN A 70 -16.12 -1.17 -2.96
N PRO A 71 -14.97 -1.76 -3.35
CA PRO A 71 -14.67 -3.14 -3.01
C PRO A 71 -14.48 -3.32 -1.50
N TYR A 72 -14.81 -4.52 -1.03
CA TYR A 72 -14.60 -4.91 0.38
C TYR A 72 -13.11 -5.09 0.73
N ASP A 73 -12.25 -5.25 -0.25
CA ASP A 73 -10.81 -5.40 -0.10
C ASP A 73 -10.07 -4.30 -0.85
N GLY A 74 -9.31 -3.49 -0.12
CA GLY A 74 -8.51 -2.39 -0.66
C GLY A 74 -7.07 -2.78 -1.00
N GLU A 75 -6.65 -4.03 -0.75
CA GLU A 75 -5.26 -4.44 -0.92
C GLU A 75 -4.73 -4.24 -2.34
N PRO A 76 -5.40 -4.70 -3.40
CA PRO A 76 -4.92 -4.48 -4.76
C PRO A 76 -4.80 -3.00 -5.14
N LEU A 77 -5.73 -2.16 -4.65
CA LEU A 77 -5.69 -0.71 -4.86
C LEU A 77 -4.47 -0.08 -4.18
N PHE A 78 -4.19 -0.46 -2.93
CA PHE A 78 -3.02 0.02 -2.20
C PHE A 78 -1.72 -0.40 -2.90
N ASN A 79 -1.59 -1.67 -3.26
CA ASN A 79 -0.42 -2.22 -3.92
C ASN A 79 -0.18 -1.60 -5.31
N LYS A 80 -1.26 -1.38 -6.10
CA LYS A 80 -1.19 -0.63 -7.35
C LYS A 80 -0.68 0.79 -7.13
N GLY A 81 -1.18 1.46 -6.10
CA GLY A 81 -0.73 2.80 -5.74
C GLY A 81 0.76 2.85 -5.40
N LEU A 82 1.30 1.85 -4.70
CA LEU A 82 2.74 1.73 -4.45
C LEU A 82 3.53 1.58 -5.76
N ALA A 83 3.09 0.70 -6.66
CA ALA A 83 3.75 0.50 -7.96
C ALA A 83 3.77 1.78 -8.80
N LEU A 84 2.64 2.49 -8.86
CA LEU A 84 2.52 3.78 -9.54
C LEU A 84 3.41 4.85 -8.92
N ASN A 85 3.52 4.88 -7.59
CA ASN A 85 4.39 5.81 -6.88
C ASN A 85 5.88 5.57 -7.23
N PHE A 86 6.31 4.31 -7.31
CA PHE A 86 7.67 3.96 -7.75
C PHE A 86 7.92 4.30 -9.22
N LEU A 87 6.91 4.27 -10.08
CA LEU A 87 6.99 4.74 -11.48
C LEU A 87 6.99 6.27 -11.61
N GLY A 88 6.85 7.02 -10.51
CA GLY A 88 6.75 8.48 -10.52
C GLY A 88 5.37 9.03 -10.90
N LYS A 89 4.38 8.17 -11.13
CA LYS A 89 2.99 8.54 -11.45
C LYS A 89 2.21 8.95 -10.19
N LYS A 90 2.62 10.08 -9.59
CA LYS A 90 2.18 10.51 -8.26
C LYS A 90 0.67 10.73 -8.14
N ASP A 91 0.01 11.27 -9.18
CA ASP A 91 -1.41 11.57 -9.14
C ASP A 91 -2.26 10.28 -9.23
N GLU A 92 -1.89 9.37 -10.11
CA GLU A 92 -2.52 8.05 -10.21
C GLU A 92 -2.31 7.24 -8.92
N ALA A 93 -1.09 7.30 -8.35
CA ALA A 93 -0.75 6.65 -7.09
C ALA A 93 -1.62 7.18 -5.94
N TYR A 94 -1.74 8.51 -5.86
CA TYR A 94 -2.56 9.17 -4.84
C TYR A 94 -4.02 8.73 -4.91
N ALA A 95 -4.62 8.75 -6.09
CA ALA A 95 -6.00 8.34 -6.31
C ALA A 95 -6.23 6.87 -5.90
N SER A 96 -5.31 5.98 -6.28
CA SER A 96 -5.40 4.55 -5.96
C SER A 96 -5.28 4.28 -4.47
N ILE A 97 -4.28 4.88 -3.79
CA ILE A 97 -4.08 4.74 -2.34
C ILE A 97 -5.24 5.37 -1.56
N PHE A 98 -5.72 6.56 -1.99
CA PHE A 98 -6.84 7.22 -1.34
C PHE A 98 -8.10 6.34 -1.37
N LYS A 99 -8.36 5.68 -2.50
CA LYS A 99 -9.48 4.74 -2.61
C LYS A 99 -9.30 3.51 -1.71
N ALA A 100 -8.09 3.00 -1.55
CA ALA A 100 -7.79 1.91 -0.61
C ALA A 100 -8.09 2.30 0.85
N CYS A 101 -7.91 3.58 1.23
CA CYS A 101 -8.21 4.08 2.58
C CYS A 101 -9.70 4.05 2.96
N TRP A 102 -10.62 3.81 2.01
CA TRP A 102 -12.03 3.57 2.33
C TRP A 102 -12.22 2.27 3.11
N ASN A 103 -11.27 1.37 2.99
CA ASN A 103 -11.17 0.17 3.78
C ASN A 103 -10.32 0.44 5.04
N ALA A 104 -10.88 0.19 6.22
CA ALA A 104 -10.24 0.53 7.51
C ALA A 104 -8.85 -0.11 7.69
N GLN A 105 -8.65 -1.31 7.13
CA GLN A 105 -7.39 -2.04 7.19
C GLN A 105 -6.23 -1.28 6.53
N TRP A 106 -6.52 -0.46 5.51
CA TRP A 106 -5.49 0.26 4.75
C TRP A 106 -5.33 1.73 5.15
N GLN A 107 -6.06 2.20 6.17
CA GLN A 107 -6.03 3.61 6.57
C GLN A 107 -4.68 4.06 7.12
N ASP A 108 -4.05 3.27 7.99
CA ASP A 108 -2.73 3.61 8.53
C ASP A 108 -1.67 3.72 7.42
N ALA A 109 -1.44 2.62 6.71
CA ALA A 109 -0.43 2.57 5.65
C ALA A 109 -0.78 3.53 4.49
N GLY A 110 -2.07 3.66 4.14
CA GLY A 110 -2.53 4.53 3.08
C GLY A 110 -2.31 6.00 3.39
N TYR A 111 -2.79 6.49 4.53
CA TYR A 111 -2.59 7.89 4.92
C TYR A 111 -1.11 8.25 5.07
N PHE A 112 -0.29 7.34 5.58
CA PHE A 112 1.16 7.53 5.63
C PHE A 112 1.77 7.72 4.23
N ASN A 113 1.42 6.87 3.27
CA ASN A 113 1.93 6.98 1.89
C ASN A 113 1.41 8.24 1.18
N LEU A 114 0.14 8.61 1.40
CA LEU A 114 -0.42 9.86 0.88
C LEU A 114 0.32 11.08 1.45
N ALA A 115 0.61 11.09 2.76
CA ALA A 115 1.40 12.15 3.40
C ALA A 115 2.78 12.28 2.77
N GLN A 116 3.45 11.16 2.44
CA GLN A 116 4.74 11.20 1.74
C GLN A 116 4.63 11.83 0.35
N ILE A 117 3.55 11.53 -0.40
CA ILE A 117 3.31 12.14 -1.72
C ILE A 117 3.08 13.66 -1.58
N ASP A 118 2.29 14.09 -0.59
CA ASP A 118 2.03 15.51 -0.37
C ASP A 118 3.28 16.25 0.15
N CYS A 119 4.13 15.62 0.97
CA CYS A 119 5.46 16.16 1.27
C CYS A 119 6.30 16.38 0.01
N TYR A 120 6.31 15.41 -0.90
CA TYR A 120 7.02 15.54 -2.17
C TYR A 120 6.50 16.69 -3.04
N ARG A 121 5.19 16.98 -2.97
CA ARG A 121 4.55 18.11 -3.65
C ARG A 121 4.80 19.46 -2.96
N GLY A 122 5.33 19.45 -1.72
CA GLY A 122 5.46 20.65 -0.89
C GLY A 122 4.19 21.05 -0.12
N ASP A 123 3.13 20.25 -0.16
CA ASP A 123 1.85 20.47 0.53
C ASP A 123 1.95 20.01 2.00
N LEU A 124 2.77 20.72 2.80
CA LEU A 124 3.09 20.31 4.15
C LEU A 124 1.89 20.28 5.11
N ASP A 125 0.91 21.16 4.92
CA ASP A 125 -0.30 21.18 5.75
C ASP A 125 -1.18 19.95 5.51
N LYS A 126 -1.38 19.56 4.25
CA LYS A 126 -2.09 18.31 3.91
C LYS A 126 -1.32 17.08 4.37
N ALA A 127 -0.01 17.08 4.19
CA ALA A 127 0.85 16.00 4.66
C ALA A 127 0.75 15.82 6.19
N LEU A 128 0.68 16.93 6.94
CA LEU A 128 0.50 16.90 8.39
C LEU A 128 -0.85 16.31 8.80
N ASP A 129 -1.96 16.74 8.17
CA ASP A 129 -3.29 16.16 8.41
C ASP A 129 -3.32 14.65 8.14
N LEU A 130 -2.74 14.22 7.01
CA LEU A 130 -2.72 12.80 6.64
C LEU A 130 -1.86 11.95 7.59
N VAL A 131 -0.69 12.44 8.00
CA VAL A 131 0.13 11.69 8.95
C VAL A 131 -0.53 11.62 10.33
N ASP A 132 -1.27 12.65 10.73
CA ASP A 132 -2.06 12.61 11.96
C ASP A 132 -3.17 11.56 11.89
N ARG A 133 -3.88 11.49 10.76
CA ARG A 133 -4.86 10.41 10.52
C ARG A 133 -4.24 9.03 10.59
N ALA A 134 -3.04 8.84 10.03
CA ALA A 134 -2.32 7.58 10.12
C ALA A 134 -2.00 7.23 11.58
N LEU A 135 -1.50 8.18 12.36
CA LEU A 135 -1.14 8.00 13.76
C LEU A 135 -2.35 7.77 14.69
N ILE A 136 -3.51 8.34 14.37
CA ILE A 136 -4.78 8.02 15.07
C ILE A 136 -5.13 6.53 14.87
N LYS A 137 -4.86 5.96 13.69
CA LYS A 137 -5.12 4.54 13.42
C LYS A 137 -4.07 3.61 14.02
N ASN A 138 -2.83 4.04 14.03
CA ASN A 138 -1.72 3.27 14.55
C ASN A 138 -0.64 4.20 15.14
N TRP A 139 -0.72 4.43 16.44
CA TRP A 139 0.27 5.24 17.16
C TRP A 139 1.69 4.65 17.08
N HIS A 140 1.81 3.33 16.96
CA HIS A 140 3.10 2.64 16.84
C HIS A 140 3.72 2.68 15.44
N ASN A 141 3.13 3.43 14.50
CA ASN A 141 3.75 3.71 13.22
C ASN A 141 4.95 4.67 13.39
N HIS A 142 6.10 4.11 13.74
CA HIS A 142 7.34 4.90 13.96
C HIS A 142 7.73 5.73 12.74
N LYS A 143 7.53 5.19 11.52
CA LYS A 143 7.79 5.94 10.27
C LYS A 143 6.88 7.15 10.15
N GLY A 144 5.61 7.00 10.53
CA GLY A 144 4.64 8.11 10.57
C GLY A 144 5.05 9.18 11.58
N ARG A 145 5.47 8.79 12.79
CA ARG A 145 5.97 9.75 13.80
C ARG A 145 7.22 10.50 13.32
N HIS A 146 8.17 9.80 12.72
CA HIS A 146 9.36 10.44 12.15
C HIS A 146 8.99 11.41 11.03
N LEU A 147 8.09 11.03 10.13
CA LEU A 147 7.61 11.92 9.08
C LEU A 147 6.95 13.17 9.67
N LYS A 148 6.09 13.02 10.70
CA LYS A 148 5.46 14.16 11.39
C LYS A 148 6.49 15.10 12.00
N ILE A 149 7.51 14.58 12.69
CA ILE A 149 8.59 15.37 13.26
C ILE A 149 9.29 16.19 12.17
N VAL A 150 9.59 15.57 11.02
CA VAL A 150 10.25 16.26 9.90
C VAL A 150 9.35 17.36 9.34
N ILE A 151 8.06 17.09 9.11
CA ILE A 151 7.10 18.09 8.62
C ILE A 151 7.01 19.27 9.59
N LEU A 152 6.86 19.04 10.89
CA LEU A 152 6.79 20.08 11.91
C LEU A 152 8.04 20.95 11.92
N ARG A 153 9.23 20.36 11.80
CA ARG A 153 10.50 21.10 11.74
C ARG A 153 10.59 21.99 10.50
N ILE A 154 10.24 21.46 9.32
CA ILE A 154 10.26 22.23 8.07
C ILE A 154 9.23 23.37 8.12
N SER A 155 8.07 23.14 8.76
CA SER A 155 7.02 24.16 8.95
C SER A 155 7.33 25.17 10.06
N GLY A 156 8.50 25.10 10.70
CA GLY A 156 8.90 26.03 11.78
C GLY A 156 8.27 25.73 13.14
N LYS A 157 7.50 24.65 13.30
CA LYS A 157 6.83 24.23 14.54
C LYS A 157 7.78 23.43 15.45
N ILE A 158 8.90 24.06 15.83
CA ILE A 158 10.02 23.38 16.49
C ILE A 158 9.64 22.80 17.85
N GLU A 159 8.86 23.53 18.66
CA GLU A 159 8.47 23.07 20.00
C GLU A 159 7.53 21.85 19.95
N GLU A 160 6.59 21.83 18.99
CA GLU A 160 5.74 20.66 18.77
C GLU A 160 6.57 19.45 18.32
N ALA A 161 7.57 19.66 17.46
CA ALA A 161 8.47 18.59 17.05
C ALA A 161 9.27 18.01 18.21
N LYS A 162 9.81 18.86 19.11
CA LYS A 162 10.56 18.43 20.32
C LYS A 162 9.67 17.59 21.24
N LYS A 163 8.45 18.08 21.51
CA LYS A 163 7.49 17.35 22.35
C LYS A 163 7.21 15.96 21.80
N LEU A 164 6.98 15.85 20.48
CA LEU A 164 6.72 14.55 19.85
C LEU A 164 7.93 13.61 19.92
N VAL A 165 9.16 14.13 19.87
CA VAL A 165 10.37 13.32 20.09
C VAL A 165 10.38 12.76 21.52
N GLU A 166 10.11 13.58 22.53
CA GLU A 166 10.08 13.15 23.94
C GLU A 166 8.99 12.08 24.19
N GLU A 167 7.82 12.24 23.58
CA GLU A 167 6.72 11.24 23.64
C GLU A 167 7.04 9.94 22.87
N SER A 168 8.09 9.93 22.07
CA SER A 168 8.45 8.80 21.19
C SER A 168 9.60 7.94 21.73
N LEU A 169 10.27 8.41 22.79
CA LEU A 169 11.33 7.71 23.53
C LEU A 169 10.75 6.78 24.59
#